data_7109a837e3dd8945d5c8f241c68aadaa
#
_entry.id   7109a837e3dd8945d5c8f241c68aadaa
#
_cell.length_a   1.000
_cell.length_b   1.000
_cell.length_c   1.000
_cell.angle_alpha   90.00
_cell.angle_beta   90.00
_cell.angle_gamma   90.00
#
_symmetry.space_group_name_H-M   'P 1'
#
loop_
_entity.id
_entity.type
_entity.pdbx_description
1 polymer ?
#
loop_
_entity_poly.entity_id
_entity_poly.type
_entity_poly.pdbx_seq_one_letter_code
_entity_poly.pdbx_strand_id
1 'polypeptide(L)' 'DTVGIKYATPADARATVAKVKRVSKPYARKIQILTVGEQRAKVMGKAQVASIFKKGKESIRKAQ' A
#
# COMPACT_ATOMS: atom_id res chain seq x y z
N ASP A 1 -5.07 -14.62 1.79
CA ASP A 1 -5.50 -13.27 1.65
C ASP A 1 -5.74 -12.92 0.19
N THR A 2 -6.83 -12.24 -0.06
CA THR A 2 -7.31 -12.05 -1.42
C THR A 2 -6.97 -10.69 -2.02
N VAL A 3 -6.37 -9.79 -1.27
CA VAL A 3 -6.03 -8.48 -1.80
C VAL A 3 -4.72 -8.57 -2.58
N GLY A 4 -4.81 -8.40 -3.90
CA GLY A 4 -3.64 -8.40 -4.75
C GLY A 4 -2.86 -7.10 -4.60
N ILE A 5 -1.54 -7.21 -4.46
CA ILE A 5 -0.65 -6.05 -4.37
C ILE A 5 0.06 -5.87 -5.70
N LYS A 6 -0.15 -4.72 -6.33
CA LYS A 6 0.55 -4.37 -7.55
C LYS A 6 1.49 -3.22 -7.27
N TYR A 7 2.74 -3.38 -7.66
CA TYR A 7 3.76 -2.38 -7.37
C TYR A 7 4.75 -2.21 -8.52
N ALA A 8 4.34 -2.60 -9.73
CA ALA A 8 5.19 -2.47 -10.90
C ALA A 8 5.36 -1.02 -11.34
N THR A 9 4.30 -0.21 -11.21
CA THR A 9 4.31 1.19 -11.60
C THR A 9 3.68 2.05 -10.52
N PRO A 10 3.94 3.37 -10.51
CA PRO A 10 3.26 4.25 -9.56
C PRO A 10 1.74 4.21 -9.69
N ALA A 11 1.22 4.07 -10.90
CA ALA A 11 -0.23 3.96 -11.09
C ALA A 11 -0.79 2.72 -10.42
N ASP A 12 -0.08 1.59 -10.53
CA ASP A 12 -0.48 0.36 -9.87
C ASP A 12 -0.48 0.52 -8.35
N ALA A 13 0.54 1.21 -7.81
CA ALA A 13 0.63 1.45 -6.37
C ALA A 13 -0.54 2.28 -5.88
N ARG A 14 -0.92 3.32 -6.62
CA ARG A 14 -2.06 4.15 -6.24
C ARG A 14 -3.36 3.36 -6.27
N ALA A 15 -3.54 2.52 -7.28
CA ALA A 15 -4.73 1.68 -7.39
C ALA A 15 -4.79 0.69 -6.23
N THR A 16 -3.64 0.12 -5.85
CA THR A 16 -3.58 -0.79 -4.71
C THR A 16 -3.94 -0.08 -3.41
N VAL A 17 -3.40 1.11 -3.19
CA VAL A 17 -3.72 1.89 -1.99
C VAL A 17 -5.22 2.19 -1.93
N ALA A 18 -5.80 2.64 -3.05
CA ALA A 18 -7.23 2.94 -3.09
C ALA A 18 -8.06 1.69 -2.79
N LYS A 19 -7.66 0.56 -3.33
CA LYS A 19 -8.36 -0.71 -3.11
C LYS A 19 -8.30 -1.11 -1.64
N VAL A 20 -7.12 -0.99 -1.03
CA VAL A 20 -6.94 -1.35 0.38
C VAL A 20 -7.79 -0.45 1.28
N LYS A 21 -7.90 0.84 0.94
CA LYS A 21 -8.73 1.76 1.72
C LYS A 21 -10.20 1.36 1.70
N ARG A 22 -10.67 0.75 0.61
CA ARG A 22 -12.08 0.40 0.43
C ARG A 22 -12.46 -0.94 1.05
N VAL A 23 -11.49 -1.84 1.25
CA VAL A 23 -11.83 -3.17 1.75
C VAL A 23 -12.23 -3.10 3.22
N SER A 24 -13.17 -3.96 3.60
CA SER A 24 -13.62 -4.07 4.99
C SER A 24 -12.66 -4.95 5.78
N LYS A 25 -11.51 -4.43 6.08
CA LYS A 25 -10.49 -5.14 6.86
C LYS A 25 -10.07 -4.30 8.04
N PRO A 26 -9.59 -4.94 9.13
CA PRO A 26 -9.10 -4.20 10.28
C PRO A 26 -7.96 -3.26 9.90
N TYR A 27 -7.84 -2.17 10.64
CA TYR A 27 -6.80 -1.18 10.42
C TYR A 27 -5.41 -1.83 10.36
N ALA A 28 -5.12 -2.71 11.32
CA ALA A 28 -3.80 -3.36 11.38
C ALA A 28 -3.50 -4.15 10.10
N ARG A 29 -4.52 -4.80 9.54
CA ARG A 29 -4.36 -5.57 8.31
C ARG A 29 -4.06 -4.66 7.13
N LYS A 30 -4.76 -3.53 7.03
CA LYS A 30 -4.52 -2.57 5.95
C LYS A 30 -3.08 -2.05 6.00
N ILE A 31 -2.62 -1.68 7.18
CA ILE A 31 -1.25 -1.20 7.37
C ILE A 31 -0.25 -2.30 6.99
N GLN A 32 -0.52 -3.54 7.39
CA GLN A 32 0.37 -4.65 7.07
C GLN A 32 0.50 -4.85 5.56
N ILE A 33 -0.61 -4.82 4.84
CA ILE A 33 -0.60 -4.99 3.39
C ILE A 33 0.25 -3.91 2.71
N LEU A 34 0.07 -2.67 3.12
CA LEU A 34 0.81 -1.56 2.53
C LEU A 34 2.29 -1.60 2.94
N THR A 35 2.59 -2.06 4.14
CA THR A 35 3.97 -2.22 4.58
C THR A 35 4.71 -3.25 3.73
N VAL A 36 4.08 -4.37 3.45
CA VAL A 36 4.65 -5.40 2.58
C VAL A 36 4.93 -4.83 1.19
N GLY A 37 3.97 -4.10 0.63
CA GLY A 37 4.16 -3.48 -0.68
C GLY A 37 5.31 -2.49 -0.69
N GLU A 38 5.41 -1.69 0.36
CA GLU A 38 6.49 -0.72 0.50
C GLU A 38 7.84 -1.40 0.54
N GLN A 39 7.97 -2.44 1.35
CA GLN A 39 9.23 -3.15 1.49
C GLN A 39 9.65 -3.81 0.19
N ARG A 40 8.72 -4.44 -0.51
CA ARG A 40 9.01 -5.08 -1.79
C ARG A 40 9.44 -4.05 -2.83
N ALA A 41 8.80 -2.90 -2.85
CA ALA A 41 9.17 -1.84 -3.78
C ALA A 41 10.59 -1.34 -3.50
N LYS A 42 10.96 -1.21 -2.23
CA LYS A 42 12.31 -0.80 -1.86
C LYS A 42 13.35 -1.82 -2.33
N VAL A 43 13.06 -3.10 -2.14
CA VAL A 43 13.97 -4.16 -2.55
C VAL A 43 14.17 -4.13 -4.06
N MET A 44 13.13 -3.82 -4.81
CA MET A 44 13.19 -3.75 -6.26
C MET A 44 13.75 -2.43 -6.77
N GLY A 45 14.11 -1.50 -5.89
CA GLY A 45 14.65 -0.21 -6.27
C GLY A 45 13.60 0.76 -6.77
N LYS A 46 12.34 0.56 -6.43
CA LYS A 46 11.24 1.42 -6.88
C LYS A 46 10.86 2.41 -5.77
N ALA A 47 11.73 3.41 -5.56
CA ALA A 47 11.55 4.37 -4.48
C ALA A 47 10.22 5.14 -4.59
N GLN A 48 9.81 5.48 -5.81
CA GLN A 48 8.57 6.21 -6.03
C GLN A 48 7.36 5.39 -5.61
N VAL A 49 7.35 4.10 -5.95
CA VAL A 49 6.28 3.19 -5.57
C VAL A 49 6.25 3.02 -4.05
N ALA A 50 7.42 2.85 -3.44
CA ALA A 50 7.51 2.74 -1.99
C ALA A 50 6.96 3.98 -1.30
N SER A 51 7.24 5.17 -1.83
CA SER A 51 6.73 6.42 -1.29
C SER A 51 5.20 6.48 -1.35
N ILE A 52 4.60 5.98 -2.42
CA ILE A 52 3.15 5.94 -2.57
C ILE A 52 2.52 5.07 -1.49
N PHE A 53 3.10 3.89 -1.24
CA PHE A 53 2.60 3.01 -0.18
C PHE A 53 2.76 3.66 1.19
N LYS A 54 3.88 4.33 1.43
CA LYS A 54 4.10 5.03 2.70
C LYS A 54 3.05 6.11 2.93
N LYS A 55 2.77 6.91 1.92
CA LYS A 55 1.75 7.95 2.02
C LYS A 55 0.37 7.35 2.23
N GLY A 56 0.09 6.22 1.59
CA GLY A 56 -1.16 5.51 1.79
C GLY A 56 -1.34 5.06 3.23
N LYS A 57 -0.29 4.52 3.84
CA LYS A 57 -0.32 4.14 5.25
C LYS A 57 -0.65 5.33 6.14
N GLU A 58 0.04 6.45 5.91
CA GLU A 58 -0.18 7.64 6.73
C GLU A 58 -1.59 8.17 6.58
N SER A 59 -2.13 8.13 5.36
CA SER A 59 -3.50 8.55 5.12
C SER A 59 -4.50 7.70 5.91
N ILE A 60 -4.31 6.39 5.93
CA ILE A 60 -5.16 5.48 6.69
C ILE A 60 -5.03 5.76 8.19
N ARG A 61 -3.81 5.98 8.67
CA ARG A 61 -3.58 6.27 10.08
C ARG A 61 -4.26 7.57 10.52
N LYS A 62 -4.25 8.59 9.66
CA LYS A 62 -4.89 9.86 9.97
C LYS A 62 -6.40 9.74 9.99
N ALA A 63 -6.96 8.84 9.19
CA ALA A 63 -8.40 8.62 9.14
C ALA A 63 -8.92 7.82 10.33
N GLN A 64 -8.03 7.23 11.10
CA GLN A 64 -8.37 6.39 12.24
C GLN A 64 -8.97 7.22 13.45
#